data_f1eca3bf3c9323ce8172eb1f3265aa3e
#
_entry.id   f1eca3bf3c9323ce8172eb1f3265aa3e
#
_cell.length_a   1.000
_cell.length_b   1.000
_cell.length_c   1.000
_cell.angle_alpha   90.00
_cell.angle_beta   90.00
_cell.angle_gamma   90.00
#
_symmetry.space_group_name_H-M   'P 1'
#
loop_
_entity.id
_entity.type
_entity.pdbx_description
1 polymer ?
#
loop_
_entity_poly.entity_id
_entity_poly.type
_entity_poly.pdbx_seq_one_letter_code
_entity_poly.pdbx_strand_id
1 'polypeptide(L)'
;MEKLFVIVLLLIATLKSFAGEIKITANLTGFSDTAVVYLLSGQTPIAHQTLTQGKVTLTADVAETPQSYIMYIVDNNQPYYTELFVANETIEVTAKKEDFPYQIKVTGSEYNKIKVLFDEKQLPVHTKTQAMQQEILALQQSGEWEKPEVQEKYIGEDGIGTKLAKELKQNEMDFILAYLDTPFGFNMLEYNKTLDKQEFYKAVYSKMSPQQKQTKIGKQYLLASQSKRLTKGDTFIDINLLNKDLKAEKLSDYFNKDKEYVLVDLSSVSCPSSRQAFEITQELIKNTDKIHVVSVLQSPDAATYQQFGAYSTNNWTIVYAEDFTRTDTYIQYQENATPTFLLFNKTGKLIDRWTGAAVHQQKLEQYLGK
;
A
#
# COMPACT_ATOMS: atom_id res chain seq x y z
N MET A 1 6.19 -65.58 2.03
CA MET A 1 6.00 -64.35 1.18
C MET A 1 5.81 -63.18 2.14
N GLU A 2 6.91 -62.59 2.55
CA GLU A 2 6.94 -61.47 3.48
C GLU A 2 6.73 -60.16 2.68
N LYS A 3 5.73 -59.39 3.07
CA LYS A 3 5.49 -58.08 2.49
C LYS A 3 6.36 -57.04 3.20
N LEU A 4 7.36 -56.57 2.50
CA LEU A 4 8.23 -55.49 2.92
C LEU A 4 7.46 -54.16 2.87
N PHE A 5 7.11 -53.61 4.03
CA PHE A 5 6.56 -52.26 4.16
C PHE A 5 7.69 -51.24 4.10
N VAL A 6 7.84 -50.55 2.99
CA VAL A 6 8.77 -49.42 2.86
C VAL A 6 8.07 -48.19 3.44
N ILE A 7 8.47 -47.79 4.64
CA ILE A 7 8.07 -46.48 5.24
C ILE A 7 8.97 -45.42 4.59
N VAL A 8 8.40 -44.64 3.70
CA VAL A 8 9.01 -43.39 3.19
C VAL A 8 8.83 -42.34 4.27
N LEU A 9 9.87 -42.10 5.06
CA LEU A 9 9.96 -40.92 5.93
C LEU A 9 10.15 -39.68 5.05
N LEU A 10 9.06 -38.94 4.84
CA LEU A 10 9.12 -37.57 4.32
C LEU A 10 9.82 -36.71 5.40
N LEU A 11 11.10 -36.44 5.23
CA LEU A 11 11.79 -35.35 5.92
C LEU A 11 11.19 -34.03 5.40
N ILE A 12 10.24 -33.49 6.14
CA ILE A 12 9.87 -32.10 6.02
C ILE A 12 11.06 -31.32 6.59
N ALA A 13 11.97 -30.92 5.72
CA ALA A 13 12.96 -29.90 6.03
C ALA A 13 12.19 -28.60 6.25
N THR A 14 11.84 -28.31 7.49
CA THR A 14 11.48 -26.97 7.89
C THR A 14 12.68 -26.09 7.53
N LEU A 15 12.56 -25.29 6.49
CA LEU A 15 13.45 -24.19 6.22
C LEU A 15 13.40 -23.32 7.49
N LYS A 16 14.33 -23.54 8.42
CA LYS A 16 14.62 -22.57 9.46
C LYS A 16 15.08 -21.34 8.68
N SER A 17 14.24 -20.33 8.58
CA SER A 17 14.68 -18.97 8.33
C SER A 17 15.82 -18.75 9.34
N PHE A 18 17.05 -18.55 8.87
CA PHE A 18 18.15 -18.18 9.74
C PHE A 18 17.73 -16.84 10.35
N ALA A 19 17.31 -16.87 11.60
CA ALA A 19 17.03 -15.69 12.40
C ALA A 19 18.31 -15.40 13.18
N GLY A 20 18.73 -14.16 13.15
CA GLY A 20 19.78 -13.64 14.02
C GLY A 20 19.19 -12.67 15.03
N GLU A 21 19.90 -12.40 16.11
CA GLU A 21 19.48 -11.45 17.11
C GLU A 21 19.79 -10.00 16.69
N ILE A 22 18.80 -9.12 16.73
CA ILE A 22 19.04 -7.66 16.76
C ILE A 22 19.16 -7.21 18.21
N LYS A 23 20.13 -6.32 18.47
CA LYS A 23 20.29 -5.64 19.75
C LYS A 23 20.31 -4.15 19.56
N ILE A 24 19.31 -3.44 20.13
CA ILE A 24 19.17 -1.99 20.07
C ILE A 24 19.39 -1.43 21.46
N THR A 25 20.44 -0.65 21.66
CA THR A 25 20.64 0.16 22.85
C THR A 25 20.24 1.60 22.54
N ALA A 26 19.17 2.09 23.20
CA ALA A 26 18.70 3.45 22.98
C ALA A 26 18.94 4.35 24.17
N ASN A 27 19.47 5.55 23.91
CA ASN A 27 19.66 6.66 24.84
C ASN A 27 18.66 7.76 24.44
N LEU A 28 17.56 7.87 25.18
CA LEU A 28 16.42 8.72 24.87
C LEU A 28 16.26 9.79 25.95
N THR A 29 16.39 11.05 25.60
CA THR A 29 16.26 12.17 26.56
C THR A 29 14.94 12.90 26.36
N GLY A 30 14.39 13.45 27.47
CA GLY A 30 13.10 14.16 27.47
C GLY A 30 11.87 13.29 27.59
N PHE A 31 12.02 11.97 27.65
CA PHE A 31 10.96 11.02 27.95
C PHE A 31 10.89 10.71 29.46
N SER A 32 9.71 10.32 29.97
CA SER A 32 9.55 9.88 31.33
C SER A 32 10.13 8.48 31.57
N ASP A 33 10.50 8.15 32.81
CA ASP A 33 10.94 6.80 33.19
C ASP A 33 9.80 5.75 33.16
N THR A 34 8.57 6.17 32.87
CA THR A 34 7.42 5.28 32.63
C THR A 34 7.15 5.05 31.14
N ALA A 35 7.91 5.67 30.25
CA ALA A 35 7.76 5.47 28.81
C ALA A 35 8.09 4.03 28.43
N VAL A 36 7.26 3.43 27.59
CA VAL A 36 7.47 2.07 27.06
C VAL A 36 7.93 2.16 25.63
N VAL A 37 9.06 1.50 25.34
CA VAL A 37 9.65 1.44 24.01
C VAL A 37 9.41 0.06 23.44
N TYR A 38 8.84 0.01 22.23
CA TYR A 38 8.55 -1.18 21.46
C TYR A 38 9.42 -1.22 20.22
N LEU A 39 9.80 -2.43 19.79
CA LEU A 39 10.27 -2.71 18.45
C LEU A 39 9.17 -3.45 17.71
N LEU A 40 8.71 -2.90 16.59
CA LEU A 40 7.64 -3.49 15.79
C LEU A 40 8.20 -4.00 14.45
N SER A 41 7.73 -5.19 14.05
CA SER A 41 7.80 -5.68 12.68
C SER A 41 6.42 -5.54 12.03
N GLY A 42 6.29 -4.61 11.09
CA GLY A 42 4.98 -4.15 10.65
C GLY A 42 4.16 -3.56 11.80
N GLN A 43 3.04 -4.19 12.15
CA GLN A 43 2.20 -3.79 13.29
C GLN A 43 2.40 -4.68 14.54
N THR A 44 3.26 -5.68 14.46
CA THR A 44 3.44 -6.67 15.54
C THR A 44 4.61 -6.30 16.41
N PRO A 45 4.43 -6.13 17.74
CA PRO A 45 5.52 -5.97 18.69
C PRO A 45 6.38 -7.25 18.76
N ILE A 46 7.68 -7.11 18.53
CA ILE A 46 8.64 -8.22 18.64
C ILE A 46 9.55 -8.08 19.86
N ALA A 47 9.67 -6.88 20.41
CA ALA A 47 10.30 -6.62 21.72
C ALA A 47 9.69 -5.38 22.34
N HIS A 48 9.73 -5.27 23.68
CA HIS A 48 9.38 -4.04 24.40
C HIS A 48 10.08 -4.00 25.77
N GLN A 49 10.31 -2.78 26.24
CA GLN A 49 10.85 -2.54 27.58
C GLN A 49 10.53 -1.11 28.05
N THR A 50 10.38 -0.93 29.36
CA THR A 50 10.21 0.39 29.97
C THR A 50 11.56 1.12 30.03
N LEU A 51 11.54 2.40 29.74
CA LEU A 51 12.70 3.28 29.81
C LEU A 51 13.16 3.41 31.29
N THR A 52 14.46 3.40 31.51
CA THR A 52 15.04 3.59 32.82
C THR A 52 16.19 4.58 32.74
N GLN A 53 16.05 5.74 33.40
CA GLN A 53 17.03 6.83 33.35
C GLN A 53 17.43 7.20 31.91
N GLY A 54 16.42 7.28 31.02
CA GLY A 54 16.62 7.60 29.61
C GLY A 54 17.27 6.49 28.76
N LYS A 55 17.39 5.25 29.29
CA LYS A 55 18.03 4.13 28.58
C LYS A 55 17.13 2.92 28.47
N VAL A 56 17.25 2.23 27.34
CA VAL A 56 16.58 0.95 27.11
C VAL A 56 17.44 0.06 26.19
N THR A 57 17.35 -1.26 26.38
CA THR A 57 17.96 -2.24 25.48
C THR A 57 16.86 -3.20 25.03
N LEU A 58 16.65 -3.29 23.74
CA LEU A 58 15.70 -4.21 23.10
C LEU A 58 16.48 -5.29 22.36
N THR A 59 16.05 -6.54 22.50
CA THR A 59 16.58 -7.69 21.74
C THR A 59 15.41 -8.46 21.14
N ALA A 60 15.59 -8.92 19.91
CA ALA A 60 14.60 -9.75 19.21
C ALA A 60 15.28 -10.62 18.14
N ASP A 61 14.67 -11.75 17.81
CA ASP A 61 15.06 -12.54 16.65
C ASP A 61 14.49 -11.88 15.38
N VAL A 62 15.35 -11.60 14.42
CA VAL A 62 14.98 -10.90 13.17
C VAL A 62 15.64 -11.59 11.97
N ALA A 63 15.20 -11.24 10.76
CA ALA A 63 15.79 -11.75 9.54
C ALA A 63 17.25 -11.28 9.37
N GLU A 64 18.08 -12.08 8.73
CA GLU A 64 19.45 -11.68 8.36
C GLU A 64 19.48 -10.60 7.28
N THR A 65 18.41 -10.54 6.44
CA THR A 65 18.26 -9.51 5.42
C THR A 65 17.72 -8.22 6.03
N PRO A 66 18.28 -7.06 5.66
CA PRO A 66 17.81 -5.78 6.19
C PRO A 66 16.36 -5.50 5.78
N GLN A 67 15.59 -5.01 6.75
CA GLN A 67 14.21 -4.59 6.54
C GLN A 67 13.83 -3.46 7.51
N SER A 68 12.66 -2.88 7.29
CA SER A 68 12.14 -1.80 8.12
C SER A 68 11.53 -2.32 9.41
N TYR A 69 11.97 -1.75 10.53
CA TYR A 69 11.38 -1.90 11.85
C TYR A 69 10.96 -0.54 12.38
N ILE A 70 9.96 -0.50 13.22
CA ILE A 70 9.52 0.75 13.85
C ILE A 70 9.90 0.70 15.32
N MET A 71 10.74 1.63 15.76
CA MET A 71 10.91 1.93 17.17
C MET A 71 9.76 2.85 17.59
N TYR A 72 8.84 2.32 18.40
CA TYR A 72 7.62 2.99 18.83
C TYR A 72 7.65 3.23 20.32
N ILE A 73 7.40 4.44 20.75
CA ILE A 73 7.49 4.86 22.15
C ILE A 73 6.14 5.40 22.58
N VAL A 74 5.64 4.92 23.71
CA VAL A 74 4.45 5.48 24.36
C VAL A 74 4.88 6.18 25.64
N ASP A 75 4.72 7.50 25.70
CA ASP A 75 5.04 8.33 26.85
C ASP A 75 3.85 9.22 27.21
N ASN A 76 3.29 9.04 28.43
CA ASN A 76 2.10 9.76 28.89
C ASN A 76 0.93 9.70 27.89
N ASN A 77 0.64 8.51 27.34
CA ASN A 77 -0.37 8.25 26.30
C ASN A 77 -0.13 9.00 24.97
N GLN A 78 1.06 9.55 24.76
CA GLN A 78 1.46 10.14 23.49
C GLN A 78 2.40 9.21 22.74
N PRO A 79 2.14 8.91 21.46
CA PRO A 79 2.99 8.07 20.65
C PRO A 79 4.12 8.87 19.99
N TYR A 80 5.30 8.28 19.95
CA TYR A 80 6.46 8.71 19.17
C TYR A 80 6.98 7.50 18.40
N TYR A 81 7.49 7.71 17.20
CA TYR A 81 8.04 6.60 16.43
C TYR A 81 9.16 7.07 15.50
N THR A 82 10.00 6.13 15.13
CA THR A 82 10.97 6.30 14.04
C THR A 82 11.15 4.97 13.33
N GLU A 83 11.44 5.00 12.04
CA GLU A 83 11.79 3.83 11.26
C GLU A 83 13.28 3.56 11.36
N LEU A 84 13.64 2.31 11.53
CA LEU A 84 15.00 1.79 11.49
C LEU A 84 15.10 0.79 10.34
N PHE A 85 16.08 0.95 9.45
CA PHE A 85 16.33 -0.01 8.38
C PHE A 85 17.58 -0.81 8.70
N VAL A 86 17.40 -2.00 9.26
CA VAL A 86 18.46 -2.80 9.89
C VAL A 86 18.25 -4.30 9.67
N ALA A 87 19.30 -5.08 9.91
CA ALA A 87 19.27 -6.53 9.95
C ALA A 87 19.50 -7.05 11.38
N ASN A 88 20.02 -8.26 11.54
CA ASN A 88 20.48 -8.84 12.81
C ASN A 88 21.79 -8.19 13.29
N GLU A 89 21.73 -6.92 13.68
CA GLU A 89 22.88 -6.08 14.03
C GLU A 89 22.81 -5.61 15.50
N THR A 90 23.95 -5.17 16.03
CA THR A 90 23.98 -4.41 17.29
C THR A 90 24.08 -2.93 16.95
N ILE A 91 23.06 -2.15 17.32
CA ILE A 91 23.00 -0.72 17.03
C ILE A 91 22.78 0.10 18.29
N GLU A 92 23.22 1.35 18.22
CA GLU A 92 22.95 2.38 19.22
C GLU A 92 22.07 3.46 18.61
N VAL A 93 21.00 3.83 19.35
CA VAL A 93 20.08 4.92 18.99
C VAL A 93 20.20 6.03 20.02
N THR A 94 20.40 7.25 19.56
CA THR A 94 20.42 8.45 20.43
C THR A 94 19.45 9.47 19.88
N ALA A 95 18.54 9.95 20.72
CA ALA A 95 17.55 10.95 20.32
C ALA A 95 17.06 11.75 21.53
N LYS A 96 16.61 12.98 21.29
CA LYS A 96 15.74 13.72 22.18
C LYS A 96 14.29 13.55 21.74
N LYS A 97 13.37 13.79 22.65
CA LYS A 97 11.94 13.67 22.38
C LYS A 97 11.49 14.54 21.20
N GLU A 98 12.04 15.74 21.07
CA GLU A 98 11.77 16.69 19.99
C GLU A 98 12.36 16.27 18.63
N ASP A 99 13.33 15.34 18.59
CA ASP A 99 13.99 14.90 17.38
C ASP A 99 13.12 13.91 16.54
N PHE A 100 12.07 13.34 17.19
CA PHE A 100 11.19 12.39 16.53
C PHE A 100 10.28 13.06 15.50
N PRO A 101 10.03 12.38 14.35
CA PRO A 101 10.54 11.05 13.98
C PRO A 101 11.85 11.05 13.16
N TYR A 102 12.41 12.19 12.76
CA TYR A 102 13.36 12.27 11.63
C TYR A 102 14.81 12.56 12.01
N GLN A 103 15.08 13.13 13.19
CA GLN A 103 16.43 13.57 13.57
C GLN A 103 17.08 12.61 14.58
N ILE A 104 16.96 11.32 14.29
CA ILE A 104 17.44 10.25 15.17
C ILE A 104 18.84 9.82 14.74
N LYS A 105 19.77 9.82 15.69
CA LYS A 105 21.13 9.32 15.43
C LYS A 105 21.18 7.81 15.66
N VAL A 106 21.54 7.06 14.64
CA VAL A 106 21.75 5.61 14.70
C VAL A 106 23.20 5.31 14.33
N THR A 107 23.86 4.48 15.14
CA THR A 107 25.21 3.98 14.87
C THR A 107 25.24 2.46 14.93
N GLY A 108 26.25 1.83 14.30
CA GLY A 108 26.39 0.37 14.28
C GLY A 108 25.69 -0.32 13.10
N SER A 109 24.98 0.40 12.22
CA SER A 109 24.37 -0.16 11.01
C SER A 109 24.83 0.57 9.75
N GLU A 110 25.35 -0.19 8.81
CA GLU A 110 25.64 0.34 7.47
C GLU A 110 24.35 0.51 6.64
N TYR A 111 23.32 -0.32 6.87
CA TYR A 111 22.06 -0.26 6.17
C TYR A 111 21.28 1.01 6.54
N ASN A 112 21.26 1.37 7.81
CA ASN A 112 20.54 2.55 8.28
C ASN A 112 21.21 3.88 7.83
N LYS A 113 22.48 3.87 7.45
CA LYS A 113 23.15 5.08 6.92
C LYS A 113 22.45 5.63 5.68
N ILE A 114 22.03 4.75 4.77
CA ILE A 114 21.32 5.17 3.54
C ILE A 114 19.94 5.72 3.88
N LYS A 115 19.26 5.13 4.86
CA LYS A 115 17.98 5.65 5.36
C LYS A 115 18.12 7.05 5.96
N VAL A 116 19.20 7.30 6.72
CA VAL A 116 19.47 8.65 7.28
C VAL A 116 19.66 9.69 6.17
N LEU A 117 20.36 9.37 5.08
CA LEU A 117 20.46 10.28 3.93
C LEU A 117 19.10 10.61 3.31
N PHE A 118 18.18 9.65 3.31
CA PHE A 118 16.81 9.90 2.86
C PHE A 118 16.06 10.83 3.81
N ASP A 119 16.16 10.59 5.12
CA ASP A 119 15.53 11.45 6.14
C ASP A 119 16.06 12.88 6.05
N GLU A 120 17.36 13.05 5.94
CA GLU A 120 17.99 14.38 5.77
C GLU A 120 17.50 15.10 4.51
N LYS A 121 17.32 14.38 3.40
CA LYS A 121 16.77 14.94 2.16
C LYS A 121 15.31 15.39 2.33
N GLN A 122 14.51 14.65 3.10
CA GLN A 122 13.08 14.94 3.31
C GLN A 122 12.83 15.97 4.42
N LEU A 123 13.76 16.13 5.36
CA LEU A 123 13.59 16.95 6.56
C LEU A 123 13.13 18.39 6.27
N PRO A 124 13.68 19.12 5.28
CA PRO A 124 13.21 20.49 5.00
C PRO A 124 11.74 20.57 4.60
N VAL A 125 11.26 19.56 3.88
CA VAL A 125 9.85 19.50 3.44
C VAL A 125 8.94 19.09 4.59
N HIS A 126 9.38 18.13 5.41
CA HIS A 126 8.67 17.74 6.64
C HIS A 126 8.52 18.91 7.62
N THR A 127 9.57 19.72 7.80
CA THR A 127 9.51 20.91 8.64
C THR A 127 8.47 21.92 8.15
N LYS A 128 8.42 22.19 6.83
CA LYS A 128 7.38 23.05 6.23
C LYS A 128 5.98 22.44 6.41
N THR A 129 5.86 21.12 6.26
CA THR A 129 4.58 20.40 6.43
C THR A 129 4.09 20.50 7.87
N GLN A 130 4.95 20.34 8.86
CA GLN A 130 4.60 20.51 10.27
C GLN A 130 4.15 21.94 10.57
N ALA A 131 4.85 22.95 10.07
CA ALA A 131 4.46 24.36 10.22
C ALA A 131 3.07 24.60 9.61
N MET A 132 2.82 24.11 8.39
CA MET A 132 1.53 24.20 7.74
C MET A 132 0.42 23.52 8.55
N GLN A 133 0.68 22.35 9.13
CA GLN A 133 -0.30 21.64 9.97
C GLN A 133 -0.67 22.45 11.22
N GLN A 134 0.30 23.12 11.85
CA GLN A 134 0.03 24.01 12.99
C GLN A 134 -0.83 25.22 12.57
N GLU A 135 -0.57 25.82 11.41
CA GLU A 135 -1.41 26.88 10.87
C GLU A 135 -2.84 26.40 10.62
N ILE A 136 -3.02 25.23 9.98
CA ILE A 136 -4.33 24.62 9.74
C ILE A 136 -5.07 24.38 11.06
N LEU A 137 -4.39 23.86 12.08
CA LEU A 137 -4.98 23.61 13.39
C LEU A 137 -5.49 24.92 14.02
N ALA A 138 -4.72 26.00 13.94
CA ALA A 138 -5.12 27.30 14.43
C ALA A 138 -6.34 27.85 13.67
N LEU A 139 -6.39 27.66 12.34
CA LEU A 139 -7.54 28.04 11.51
C LEU A 139 -8.80 27.23 11.83
N GLN A 140 -8.65 25.94 12.15
CA GLN A 140 -9.76 25.08 12.59
C GLN A 140 -10.32 25.58 13.95
N GLN A 141 -9.44 25.91 14.89
CA GLN A 141 -9.84 26.43 16.20
C GLN A 141 -10.56 27.78 16.13
N SER A 142 -10.18 28.63 15.16
CA SER A 142 -10.84 29.94 14.94
C SER A 142 -12.10 29.88 14.07
N GLY A 143 -12.40 28.71 13.45
CA GLY A 143 -13.49 28.57 12.48
C GLY A 143 -13.18 29.12 11.09
N GLU A 144 -12.00 29.68 10.85
CA GLU A 144 -11.58 30.22 9.55
C GLU A 144 -11.37 29.13 8.51
N TRP A 145 -11.07 27.90 8.93
CA TRP A 145 -10.87 26.74 8.05
C TRP A 145 -12.08 26.44 7.16
N GLU A 146 -13.30 26.73 7.63
CA GLU A 146 -14.53 26.43 6.88
C GLU A 146 -14.72 27.31 5.63
N LYS A 147 -13.88 28.33 5.45
CA LYS A 147 -13.94 29.20 4.26
C LYS A 147 -13.31 28.51 3.05
N PRO A 148 -14.02 28.39 1.90
CA PRO A 148 -13.51 27.70 0.71
C PRO A 148 -12.16 28.24 0.21
N GLU A 149 -11.97 29.55 0.24
CA GLU A 149 -10.72 30.20 -0.16
C GLU A 149 -9.54 29.85 0.75
N VAL A 150 -9.80 29.58 2.05
CA VAL A 150 -8.78 29.11 2.99
C VAL A 150 -8.41 27.67 2.68
N GLN A 151 -9.39 26.81 2.48
CA GLN A 151 -9.14 25.40 2.10
C GLN A 151 -8.38 25.33 0.77
N GLU A 152 -8.78 26.10 -0.24
CA GLU A 152 -8.11 26.14 -1.54
C GLU A 152 -6.64 26.52 -1.42
N LYS A 153 -6.30 27.51 -0.54
CA LYS A 153 -4.90 27.93 -0.27
C LYS A 153 -4.03 26.77 0.20
N TYR A 154 -4.56 25.84 1.01
CA TYR A 154 -3.76 24.76 1.61
C TYR A 154 -3.88 23.43 0.87
N ILE A 155 -5.09 23.04 0.45
CA ILE A 155 -5.37 21.71 -0.12
C ILE A 155 -5.90 21.74 -1.55
N GLY A 156 -6.07 22.92 -2.15
CA GLY A 156 -6.41 23.03 -3.56
C GLY A 156 -5.33 22.45 -4.49
N GLU A 157 -5.60 22.41 -5.78
CA GLU A 157 -4.70 21.82 -6.79
C GLU A 157 -3.30 22.47 -6.76
N ASP A 158 -3.24 23.79 -6.57
CA ASP A 158 -2.03 24.59 -6.40
C ASP A 158 -1.73 24.99 -4.95
N GLY A 159 -2.41 24.35 -4.02
CA GLY A 159 -2.30 24.63 -2.58
C GLY A 159 -0.91 24.31 -2.01
N ILE A 160 -0.62 24.88 -0.85
CA ILE A 160 0.67 24.71 -0.15
C ILE A 160 0.93 23.22 0.14
N GLY A 161 -0.05 22.51 0.71
CA GLY A 161 0.06 21.10 1.04
C GLY A 161 0.23 20.23 -0.20
N THR A 162 -0.49 20.52 -1.27
CA THR A 162 -0.35 19.81 -2.55
C THR A 162 1.05 19.97 -3.14
N LYS A 163 1.65 21.17 -3.07
CA LYS A 163 3.03 21.41 -3.52
C LYS A 163 4.05 20.67 -2.66
N LEU A 164 3.89 20.69 -1.33
CA LEU A 164 4.76 19.95 -0.41
C LEU A 164 4.67 18.44 -0.64
N ALA A 165 3.47 17.90 -0.86
CA ALA A 165 3.30 16.48 -1.18
C ALA A 165 3.97 16.08 -2.51
N LYS A 166 3.88 16.94 -3.53
CA LYS A 166 4.59 16.76 -4.81
C LYS A 166 6.11 16.78 -4.61
N GLU A 167 6.63 17.71 -3.78
CA GLU A 167 8.06 17.82 -3.45
C GLU A 167 8.57 16.57 -2.70
N LEU A 168 7.84 16.09 -1.67
CA LEU A 168 8.17 14.84 -0.96
C LEU A 168 8.24 13.66 -1.93
N LYS A 169 7.26 13.55 -2.82
CA LYS A 169 7.20 12.46 -3.79
C LYS A 169 8.32 12.52 -4.81
N GLN A 170 8.66 13.71 -5.28
CA GLN A 170 9.78 13.89 -6.21
C GLN A 170 11.12 13.53 -5.54
N ASN A 171 11.33 13.99 -4.29
CA ASN A 171 12.51 13.62 -3.52
C ASN A 171 12.65 12.11 -3.33
N GLU A 172 11.53 11.39 -3.05
CA GLU A 172 11.49 9.93 -2.95
C GLU A 172 11.90 9.27 -4.28
N MET A 173 11.32 9.71 -5.39
CA MET A 173 11.63 9.14 -6.72
C MET A 173 13.09 9.37 -7.11
N ASP A 174 13.62 10.57 -6.88
CA ASP A 174 15.02 10.89 -7.15
C ASP A 174 15.96 10.08 -6.28
N PHE A 175 15.60 9.87 -5.01
CA PHE A 175 16.38 9.06 -4.07
C PHE A 175 16.42 7.59 -4.49
N ILE A 176 15.28 7.02 -4.83
CA ILE A 176 15.20 5.65 -5.37
C ILE A 176 16.12 5.49 -6.58
N LEU A 177 16.06 6.42 -7.53
CA LEU A 177 16.90 6.35 -8.72
C LEU A 177 18.40 6.48 -8.41
N ALA A 178 18.76 7.21 -7.35
CA ALA A 178 20.15 7.39 -6.94
C ALA A 178 20.72 6.19 -6.15
N TYR A 179 19.88 5.51 -5.36
CA TYR A 179 20.30 4.48 -4.40
C TYR A 179 19.64 3.11 -4.63
N LEU A 180 19.16 2.85 -5.86
CA LEU A 180 18.46 1.60 -6.23
C LEU A 180 19.31 0.34 -6.01
N ASP A 181 20.61 0.44 -6.09
CA ASP A 181 21.59 -0.63 -5.88
C ASP A 181 21.81 -0.97 -4.40
N THR A 182 21.30 -0.14 -3.48
CA THR A 182 21.35 -0.40 -2.04
C THR A 182 20.13 -1.17 -1.56
N PRO A 183 20.25 -1.93 -0.45
CA PRO A 183 19.09 -2.62 0.14
C PRO A 183 17.94 -1.67 0.49
N PHE A 184 18.23 -0.49 1.07
CA PHE A 184 17.20 0.49 1.43
C PHE A 184 16.51 1.09 0.20
N GLY A 185 17.28 1.55 -0.79
CA GLY A 185 16.72 2.11 -2.02
C GLY A 185 15.85 1.11 -2.79
N PHE A 186 16.24 -0.18 -2.80
CA PHE A 186 15.41 -1.24 -3.39
C PHE A 186 14.16 -1.52 -2.55
N ASN A 187 14.27 -1.53 -1.21
CA ASN A 187 13.12 -1.69 -0.31
C ASN A 187 12.06 -0.60 -0.49
N MET A 188 12.49 0.64 -0.76
CA MET A 188 11.55 1.75 -1.01
C MET A 188 10.59 1.49 -2.17
N LEU A 189 10.95 0.64 -3.13
CA LEU A 189 10.08 0.28 -4.25
C LEU A 189 8.79 -0.40 -3.80
N GLU A 190 8.81 -1.10 -2.68
CA GLU A 190 7.64 -1.78 -2.13
C GLU A 190 6.54 -0.81 -1.71
N TYR A 191 6.95 0.37 -1.26
CA TYR A 191 6.04 1.42 -0.78
C TYR A 191 5.76 2.50 -1.82
N ASN A 192 6.57 2.59 -2.90
CA ASN A 192 6.35 3.56 -3.97
C ASN A 192 5.20 3.13 -4.89
N LYS A 193 4.09 3.86 -4.85
CA LYS A 193 2.83 3.55 -5.56
C LYS A 193 2.40 4.62 -6.56
N THR A 194 3.34 5.26 -7.23
CA THR A 194 3.08 6.35 -8.18
C THR A 194 2.73 5.81 -9.57
N LEU A 195 1.58 5.16 -9.73
CA LEU A 195 1.19 4.48 -10.97
C LEU A 195 1.01 5.40 -12.20
N ASP A 196 0.84 6.69 -11.98
CA ASP A 196 0.72 7.70 -13.05
C ASP A 196 2.07 8.14 -13.65
N LYS A 197 3.18 7.65 -13.11
CA LYS A 197 4.54 8.01 -13.52
C LYS A 197 5.23 6.89 -14.31
N GLN A 198 4.70 6.55 -15.48
CA GLN A 198 5.24 5.46 -16.32
C GLN A 198 6.74 5.62 -16.60
N GLU A 199 7.21 6.83 -16.85
CA GLU A 199 8.63 7.09 -17.12
C GLU A 199 9.52 6.79 -15.90
N PHE A 200 9.02 7.00 -14.68
CA PHE A 200 9.73 6.59 -13.47
C PHE A 200 9.88 5.07 -13.41
N TYR A 201 8.82 4.30 -13.68
CA TYR A 201 8.90 2.84 -13.71
C TYR A 201 9.87 2.31 -14.77
N LYS A 202 9.89 2.92 -15.96
CA LYS A 202 10.86 2.60 -17.02
C LYS A 202 12.29 2.88 -16.56
N ALA A 203 12.54 4.04 -15.96
CA ALA A 203 13.86 4.43 -15.47
C ALA A 203 14.35 3.49 -14.36
N VAL A 204 13.51 3.18 -13.37
CA VAL A 204 13.83 2.23 -12.30
C VAL A 204 14.12 0.85 -12.86
N TYR A 205 13.21 0.30 -13.69
CA TYR A 205 13.41 -1.04 -14.26
C TYR A 205 14.68 -1.14 -15.12
N SER A 206 15.02 -0.08 -15.87
CA SER A 206 16.25 -0.07 -16.66
C SER A 206 17.51 -0.17 -15.82
N LYS A 207 17.50 0.45 -14.63
CA LYS A 207 18.63 0.48 -13.68
C LYS A 207 18.71 -0.78 -12.79
N MET A 208 17.64 -1.57 -12.67
CA MET A 208 17.66 -2.80 -11.86
C MET A 208 18.70 -3.80 -12.35
N SER A 209 19.38 -4.44 -11.39
CA SER A 209 20.24 -5.59 -11.65
C SER A 209 19.43 -6.79 -12.19
N PRO A 210 20.09 -7.77 -12.84
CA PRO A 210 19.41 -9.00 -13.28
C PRO A 210 18.68 -9.72 -12.14
N GLN A 211 19.25 -9.75 -10.94
CA GLN A 211 18.67 -10.37 -9.75
C GLN A 211 17.42 -9.60 -9.29
N GLN A 212 17.49 -8.27 -9.20
CA GLN A 212 16.36 -7.42 -8.84
C GLN A 212 15.18 -7.58 -9.82
N LYS A 213 15.44 -7.71 -11.12
CA LYS A 213 14.42 -7.92 -12.16
C LYS A 213 13.66 -9.24 -12.01
N GLN A 214 14.26 -10.26 -11.39
CA GLN A 214 13.61 -11.55 -11.15
C GLN A 214 12.69 -11.56 -9.91
N THR A 215 12.84 -10.59 -9.03
CA THR A 215 11.98 -10.45 -7.85
C THR A 215 10.54 -10.13 -8.24
N LYS A 216 9.59 -10.34 -7.31
CA LYS A 216 8.20 -9.90 -7.48
C LYS A 216 8.10 -8.41 -7.79
N ILE A 217 8.83 -7.57 -7.04
CA ILE A 217 8.89 -6.12 -7.24
C ILE A 217 9.41 -5.78 -8.65
N GLY A 218 10.50 -6.42 -9.08
CA GLY A 218 11.05 -6.21 -10.42
C GLY A 218 10.05 -6.52 -11.53
N LYS A 219 9.31 -7.62 -11.42
CA LYS A 219 8.25 -7.99 -12.36
C LYS A 219 7.09 -6.99 -12.36
N GLN A 220 6.69 -6.50 -11.18
CA GLN A 220 5.66 -5.46 -11.05
C GLN A 220 6.09 -4.14 -11.66
N TYR A 221 7.36 -3.75 -11.51
CA TYR A 221 7.92 -2.56 -12.14
C TYR A 221 8.00 -2.67 -13.65
N LEU A 222 8.34 -3.86 -14.17
CA LEU A 222 8.23 -4.13 -15.61
C LEU A 222 6.78 -3.93 -16.10
N LEU A 223 5.83 -4.56 -15.42
CA LEU A 223 4.42 -4.46 -15.75
C LEU A 223 3.94 -3.00 -15.74
N ALA A 224 4.25 -2.25 -14.67
CA ALA A 224 3.91 -0.83 -14.55
C ALA A 224 4.54 0.03 -15.66
N SER A 225 5.78 -0.28 -16.06
CA SER A 225 6.48 0.42 -17.14
C SER A 225 5.82 0.22 -18.52
N GLN A 226 5.09 -0.87 -18.68
CA GLN A 226 4.40 -1.24 -19.93
C GLN A 226 2.91 -0.89 -19.89
N SER A 227 2.35 -0.67 -18.71
CA SER A 227 0.93 -0.42 -18.52
C SER A 227 0.52 0.96 -19.04
N LYS A 228 -0.69 1.05 -19.59
CA LYS A 228 -1.29 2.27 -20.06
C LYS A 228 -2.63 2.49 -19.38
N ARG A 229 -2.87 3.68 -18.86
CA ARG A 229 -4.19 4.05 -18.37
C ARG A 229 -5.20 4.02 -19.50
N LEU A 230 -6.24 3.20 -19.36
CA LEU A 230 -7.28 3.10 -20.38
C LEU A 230 -8.05 4.40 -20.52
N THR A 231 -8.29 4.80 -21.75
CA THR A 231 -9.11 5.93 -22.17
C THR A 231 -10.32 5.45 -22.97
N LYS A 232 -11.33 6.30 -23.10
CA LYS A 232 -12.54 5.99 -23.87
C LYS A 232 -12.22 5.44 -25.25
N GLY A 233 -12.77 4.28 -25.58
CA GLY A 233 -12.53 3.55 -26.82
C GLY A 233 -11.43 2.48 -26.76
N ASP A 234 -10.59 2.48 -25.70
CA ASP A 234 -9.60 1.40 -25.50
C ASP A 234 -10.31 0.07 -25.18
N THR A 235 -9.67 -1.04 -25.55
CA THR A 235 -10.17 -2.38 -25.20
C THR A 235 -9.74 -2.71 -23.77
N PHE A 236 -10.58 -3.45 -23.04
CA PHE A 236 -10.22 -3.96 -21.71
C PHE A 236 -8.93 -4.77 -21.76
N ILE A 237 -8.23 -4.81 -20.63
CA ILE A 237 -7.07 -5.67 -20.43
C ILE A 237 -7.57 -6.99 -19.85
N ASP A 238 -7.29 -8.10 -20.53
CA ASP A 238 -7.67 -9.41 -20.00
C ASP A 238 -6.74 -9.80 -18.84
N ILE A 239 -7.32 -10.11 -17.70
CA ILE A 239 -6.64 -10.40 -16.46
C ILE A 239 -7.07 -11.75 -15.90
N ASN A 240 -6.14 -12.43 -15.23
CA ASN A 240 -6.42 -13.66 -14.51
C ASN A 240 -7.06 -13.36 -13.16
N LEU A 241 -8.13 -14.06 -12.87
CA LEU A 241 -8.96 -13.89 -11.69
C LEU A 241 -9.22 -15.25 -11.03
N LEU A 242 -9.64 -15.23 -9.79
CA LEU A 242 -10.16 -16.39 -9.08
C LEU A 242 -11.65 -16.15 -8.75
N ASN A 243 -12.49 -17.13 -9.00
CA ASN A 243 -13.89 -17.06 -8.61
C ASN A 243 -14.09 -17.40 -7.12
N LYS A 244 -15.34 -17.41 -6.66
CA LYS A 244 -15.70 -17.73 -5.26
C LYS A 244 -15.20 -19.11 -4.78
N ASP A 245 -14.97 -20.04 -5.70
CA ASP A 245 -14.47 -21.39 -5.42
C ASP A 245 -12.94 -21.48 -5.60
N LEU A 246 -12.26 -20.34 -5.73
CA LEU A 246 -10.82 -20.18 -6.00
C LEU A 246 -10.35 -20.84 -7.31
N LYS A 247 -11.25 -21.00 -8.27
CA LYS A 247 -10.92 -21.50 -9.61
C LYS A 247 -10.49 -20.35 -10.51
N ALA A 248 -9.49 -20.62 -11.34
CA ALA A 248 -8.98 -19.65 -12.30
C ALA A 248 -10.02 -19.32 -13.38
N GLU A 249 -10.20 -18.03 -13.63
CA GLU A 249 -11.07 -17.45 -14.65
C GLU A 249 -10.35 -16.25 -15.28
N LYS A 250 -10.91 -15.71 -16.36
CA LYS A 250 -10.40 -14.51 -17.01
C LYS A 250 -11.48 -13.44 -17.05
N LEU A 251 -11.07 -12.20 -17.07
CA LEU A 251 -12.03 -11.10 -17.21
C LEU A 251 -12.83 -11.20 -18.50
N SER A 252 -12.24 -11.71 -19.58
CA SER A 252 -12.92 -11.97 -20.87
C SER A 252 -14.12 -12.91 -20.75
N ASP A 253 -14.14 -13.81 -19.80
CA ASP A 253 -15.23 -14.77 -19.59
C ASP A 253 -16.56 -14.08 -19.20
N TYR A 254 -16.48 -12.86 -18.68
CA TYR A 254 -17.62 -12.05 -18.24
C TYR A 254 -18.16 -11.09 -19.29
N PHE A 255 -17.49 -10.94 -20.44
CA PHE A 255 -17.98 -10.15 -21.55
C PHE A 255 -19.05 -10.93 -22.31
N ASN A 256 -20.24 -10.99 -21.74
CA ASN A 256 -21.38 -11.69 -22.32
C ASN A 256 -22.03 -10.81 -23.39
N LYS A 257 -22.22 -11.37 -24.59
CA LYS A 257 -22.84 -10.69 -25.73
C LYS A 257 -24.31 -10.29 -25.48
N ASP A 258 -24.98 -10.91 -24.53
CA ASP A 258 -26.38 -10.63 -24.17
C ASP A 258 -26.54 -9.40 -23.27
N LYS A 259 -25.46 -8.87 -22.72
CA LYS A 259 -25.49 -7.64 -21.89
C LYS A 259 -25.01 -6.44 -22.70
N GLU A 260 -25.65 -5.30 -22.48
CA GLU A 260 -25.27 -4.05 -23.15
C GLU A 260 -23.95 -3.52 -22.58
N TYR A 261 -23.75 -3.68 -21.28
CA TYR A 261 -22.59 -3.20 -20.53
C TYR A 261 -21.95 -4.26 -19.66
N VAL A 262 -20.64 -4.15 -19.48
CA VAL A 262 -19.88 -4.81 -18.41
C VAL A 262 -19.21 -3.72 -17.56
N LEU A 263 -19.53 -3.69 -16.27
CA LEU A 263 -18.93 -2.80 -15.30
C LEU A 263 -17.85 -3.55 -14.52
N VAL A 264 -16.61 -3.21 -14.72
CA VAL A 264 -15.49 -3.69 -13.89
C VAL A 264 -15.34 -2.76 -12.71
N ASP A 265 -15.48 -3.29 -11.50
CA ASP A 265 -15.35 -2.59 -10.24
C ASP A 265 -14.08 -3.06 -9.52
N LEU A 266 -13.10 -2.20 -9.43
CA LEU A 266 -11.86 -2.42 -8.69
C LEU A 266 -12.05 -1.91 -7.25
N SER A 267 -12.34 -2.81 -6.32
CA SER A 267 -12.73 -2.49 -4.95
C SER A 267 -11.86 -3.17 -3.90
N SER A 268 -11.91 -2.65 -2.68
CA SER A 268 -11.22 -3.23 -1.53
C SER A 268 -12.20 -3.44 -0.37
N VAL A 269 -12.18 -4.63 0.24
CA VAL A 269 -13.05 -4.96 1.39
C VAL A 269 -12.78 -4.08 2.62
N SER A 270 -11.57 -3.57 2.76
CA SER A 270 -11.20 -2.66 3.86
C SER A 270 -11.58 -1.20 3.61
N CYS A 271 -11.97 -0.83 2.38
CA CYS A 271 -12.32 0.54 2.02
C CYS A 271 -13.80 0.83 2.34
N PRO A 272 -14.12 1.82 3.21
CA PRO A 272 -15.49 2.18 3.50
C PRO A 272 -16.28 2.63 2.27
N SER A 273 -15.64 3.38 1.36
CA SER A 273 -16.26 3.84 0.10
C SER A 273 -16.59 2.66 -0.83
N SER A 274 -15.76 1.59 -0.86
CA SER A 274 -16.08 0.37 -1.62
C SER A 274 -17.30 -0.36 -1.05
N ARG A 275 -17.42 -0.45 0.27
CA ARG A 275 -18.60 -1.05 0.91
C ARG A 275 -19.90 -0.29 0.61
N GLN A 276 -19.84 1.05 0.69
CA GLN A 276 -20.97 1.89 0.29
C GLN A 276 -21.34 1.70 -1.20
N ALA A 277 -20.36 1.61 -2.08
CA ALA A 277 -20.58 1.36 -3.50
C ALA A 277 -21.23 -0.01 -3.77
N PHE A 278 -20.90 -1.04 -2.98
CA PHE A 278 -21.56 -2.34 -3.07
C PHE A 278 -23.04 -2.26 -2.77
N GLU A 279 -23.46 -1.55 -1.73
CA GLU A 279 -24.87 -1.35 -1.39
C GLU A 279 -25.63 -0.64 -2.53
N ILE A 280 -25.03 0.41 -3.09
CA ILE A 280 -25.57 1.14 -4.25
C ILE A 280 -25.70 0.21 -5.46
N THR A 281 -24.65 -0.55 -5.79
CA THR A 281 -24.65 -1.48 -6.91
C THR A 281 -25.76 -2.50 -6.75
N GLN A 282 -25.83 -3.15 -5.58
CA GLN A 282 -26.85 -4.16 -5.28
C GLN A 282 -28.28 -3.66 -5.52
N GLU A 283 -28.57 -2.43 -5.07
CA GLU A 283 -29.90 -1.84 -5.24
C GLU A 283 -30.22 -1.53 -6.70
N LEU A 284 -29.28 -0.94 -7.43
CA LEU A 284 -29.52 -0.45 -8.78
C LEU A 284 -29.60 -1.56 -9.83
N ILE A 285 -28.91 -2.70 -9.62
CA ILE A 285 -28.88 -3.76 -10.63
C ILE A 285 -29.95 -4.84 -10.43
N LYS A 286 -30.72 -4.82 -9.33
CA LYS A 286 -31.72 -5.86 -8.99
C LYS A 286 -32.67 -6.22 -10.13
N ASN A 287 -33.11 -5.22 -10.88
CA ASN A 287 -34.21 -5.33 -11.85
C ASN A 287 -33.76 -4.91 -13.25
N THR A 288 -32.51 -5.18 -13.63
CA THR A 288 -32.02 -4.85 -14.96
C THR A 288 -31.17 -5.96 -15.54
N ASP A 289 -31.37 -6.23 -16.83
CA ASP A 289 -30.55 -7.17 -17.61
C ASP A 289 -29.52 -6.45 -18.50
N LYS A 290 -29.45 -5.11 -18.44
CA LYS A 290 -28.56 -4.33 -19.30
C LYS A 290 -27.09 -4.51 -18.96
N ILE A 291 -26.76 -4.75 -17.70
CA ILE A 291 -25.39 -4.69 -17.20
C ILE A 291 -25.00 -5.98 -16.47
N HIS A 292 -23.75 -6.39 -16.65
CA HIS A 292 -23.08 -7.36 -15.80
C HIS A 292 -21.98 -6.65 -15.01
N VAL A 293 -21.98 -6.78 -13.69
CA VAL A 293 -20.96 -6.21 -12.80
C VAL A 293 -19.94 -7.28 -12.45
N VAL A 294 -18.66 -6.97 -12.59
CA VAL A 294 -17.52 -7.81 -12.19
C VAL A 294 -16.72 -7.04 -11.16
N SER A 295 -16.92 -7.34 -9.88
CA SER A 295 -16.15 -6.72 -8.80
C SER A 295 -14.88 -7.52 -8.54
N VAL A 296 -13.75 -6.93 -8.85
CA VAL A 296 -12.42 -7.47 -8.57
C VAL A 296 -11.97 -6.98 -7.20
N LEU A 297 -12.01 -7.86 -6.21
CA LEU A 297 -11.75 -7.49 -4.83
C LEU A 297 -10.27 -7.59 -4.46
N GLN A 298 -9.77 -6.56 -3.79
CA GLN A 298 -8.64 -6.67 -2.90
C GLN A 298 -9.12 -7.09 -1.51
N SER A 299 -8.61 -8.20 -1.01
CA SER A 299 -8.92 -8.73 0.32
C SER A 299 -7.64 -9.16 1.04
N PRO A 300 -7.57 -9.01 2.37
CA PRO A 300 -6.40 -9.45 3.13
C PRO A 300 -6.26 -10.99 3.16
N ASP A 301 -7.34 -11.72 2.94
CA ASP A 301 -7.36 -13.19 2.99
C ASP A 301 -8.57 -13.79 2.27
N ALA A 302 -8.49 -15.08 2.00
CA ALA A 302 -9.54 -15.84 1.32
C ALA A 302 -10.85 -15.93 2.12
N ALA A 303 -10.80 -15.96 3.45
CA ALA A 303 -12.01 -16.07 4.28
C ALA A 303 -12.84 -14.78 4.21
N THR A 304 -12.18 -13.62 4.30
CA THR A 304 -12.82 -12.31 4.11
C THR A 304 -13.44 -12.21 2.72
N TYR A 305 -12.72 -12.67 1.68
CA TYR A 305 -13.24 -12.72 0.32
C TYR A 305 -14.52 -13.57 0.20
N GLN A 306 -14.55 -14.77 0.79
CA GLN A 306 -15.70 -15.66 0.72
C GLN A 306 -16.98 -15.04 1.28
N GLN A 307 -16.87 -14.19 2.31
CA GLN A 307 -18.01 -13.44 2.84
C GLN A 307 -18.63 -12.51 1.80
N PHE A 308 -17.80 -11.83 0.99
CA PHE A 308 -18.28 -10.97 -0.09
C PHE A 308 -18.78 -11.76 -1.31
N GLY A 309 -18.27 -12.95 -1.56
CA GLY A 309 -18.75 -13.84 -2.62
C GLY A 309 -20.24 -14.18 -2.53
N ALA A 310 -20.84 -14.09 -1.34
CA ALA A 310 -22.27 -14.26 -1.12
C ALA A 310 -23.14 -13.18 -1.79
N TYR A 311 -22.60 -12.02 -2.16
CA TYR A 311 -23.31 -10.99 -2.92
C TYR A 311 -23.43 -11.31 -4.41
N SER A 312 -22.73 -12.31 -4.93
CA SER A 312 -22.81 -12.70 -6.34
C SER A 312 -24.24 -13.11 -6.74
N THR A 313 -24.70 -12.57 -7.88
CA THR A 313 -26.00 -12.84 -8.50
C THR A 313 -25.81 -13.14 -9.98
N ASN A 314 -26.89 -13.37 -10.74
CA ASN A 314 -26.80 -13.57 -12.20
C ASN A 314 -26.22 -12.36 -12.94
N ASN A 315 -26.38 -11.15 -12.41
CA ASN A 315 -25.90 -9.92 -13.02
C ASN A 315 -24.69 -9.30 -12.28
N TRP A 316 -24.18 -9.97 -11.25
CA TRP A 316 -23.04 -9.49 -10.47
C TRP A 316 -22.15 -10.64 -10.03
N THR A 317 -20.93 -10.66 -10.53
CA THR A 317 -19.93 -11.64 -10.13
C THR A 317 -18.84 -10.95 -9.31
N ILE A 318 -18.54 -11.53 -8.16
CA ILE A 318 -17.44 -11.10 -7.32
C ILE A 318 -16.28 -12.05 -7.57
N VAL A 319 -15.17 -11.51 -7.98
CA VAL A 319 -13.93 -12.22 -8.29
C VAL A 319 -12.79 -11.64 -7.48
N TYR A 320 -11.72 -12.33 -7.52
CA TYR A 320 -10.60 -12.19 -6.64
C TYR A 320 -9.32 -12.05 -7.45
N ALA A 321 -8.51 -11.11 -7.10
CA ALA A 321 -7.21 -11.04 -7.69
C ALA A 321 -6.24 -11.90 -6.87
N GLU A 322 -5.42 -12.70 -7.54
CA GLU A 322 -4.53 -13.69 -6.96
C GLU A 322 -3.51 -13.11 -5.95
N ASP A 323 -3.23 -11.83 -6.05
CA ASP A 323 -2.35 -11.10 -5.13
C ASP A 323 -3.11 -10.07 -4.30
N PHE A 324 -3.35 -10.40 -3.05
CA PHE A 324 -4.21 -9.69 -2.11
C PHE A 324 -3.79 -8.25 -1.75
N THR A 325 -2.55 -7.85 -2.02
CA THR A 325 -2.03 -6.57 -1.52
C THR A 325 -1.80 -5.53 -2.61
N ARG A 326 -1.39 -5.93 -3.80
CA ARG A 326 -1.21 -5.11 -5.01
C ARG A 326 -1.30 -6.03 -6.20
N THR A 327 -2.48 -6.22 -6.67
CA THR A 327 -2.71 -7.09 -7.81
C THR A 327 -2.08 -6.48 -9.05
N ASP A 328 -1.47 -7.32 -9.84
CA ASP A 328 -1.05 -6.97 -11.19
C ASP A 328 -2.18 -6.28 -11.98
N THR A 329 -3.42 -6.60 -11.67
CA THR A 329 -4.65 -5.97 -12.15
C THR A 329 -4.67 -4.45 -11.93
N TYR A 330 -4.41 -3.98 -10.69
CA TYR A 330 -4.40 -2.54 -10.39
C TYR A 330 -3.25 -1.83 -11.09
N ILE A 331 -2.10 -2.51 -11.21
CA ILE A 331 -0.96 -2.01 -11.96
C ILE A 331 -1.30 -1.92 -13.46
N GLN A 332 -1.89 -2.97 -14.03
CA GLN A 332 -2.25 -3.02 -15.45
C GLN A 332 -3.28 -1.95 -15.82
N TYR A 333 -4.28 -1.73 -14.96
CA TYR A 333 -5.29 -0.70 -15.17
C TYR A 333 -4.86 0.70 -14.72
N GLN A 334 -3.65 0.82 -14.12
CA GLN A 334 -3.11 2.06 -13.55
C GLN A 334 -4.08 2.73 -12.57
N GLU A 335 -4.65 1.92 -11.67
CA GLU A 335 -5.58 2.40 -10.63
C GLU A 335 -4.91 2.37 -9.26
N ASN A 336 -5.04 3.49 -8.56
CA ASN A 336 -4.46 3.70 -7.23
C ASN A 336 -5.50 4.04 -6.15
N ALA A 337 -6.78 4.04 -6.52
CA ALA A 337 -7.88 4.34 -5.62
C ALA A 337 -8.99 3.28 -5.72
N THR A 338 -9.67 3.03 -4.60
CA THR A 338 -10.83 2.14 -4.50
C THR A 338 -12.03 2.86 -3.89
N PRO A 339 -13.23 2.62 -4.41
CA PRO A 339 -13.56 1.87 -5.61
C PRO A 339 -13.26 2.67 -6.88
N THR A 340 -12.79 2.00 -7.93
CA THR A 340 -12.71 2.54 -9.29
C THR A 340 -13.52 1.69 -10.24
N PHE A 341 -14.33 2.34 -11.06
CA PHE A 341 -15.26 1.72 -11.98
C PHE A 341 -14.86 1.98 -13.43
N LEU A 342 -14.87 0.93 -14.24
CA LEU A 342 -14.63 0.99 -15.67
C LEU A 342 -15.82 0.37 -16.39
N LEU A 343 -16.57 1.17 -17.12
CA LEU A 343 -17.73 0.72 -17.87
C LEU A 343 -17.34 0.41 -19.32
N PHE A 344 -17.55 -0.80 -19.74
CA PHE A 344 -17.30 -1.28 -21.08
C PHE A 344 -18.60 -1.59 -21.82
N ASN A 345 -18.62 -1.44 -23.14
CA ASN A 345 -19.68 -1.97 -23.96
C ASN A 345 -19.53 -3.49 -24.17
N LYS A 346 -20.50 -4.12 -24.80
CA LYS A 346 -20.50 -5.56 -25.10
C LYS A 346 -19.34 -6.04 -25.97
N THR A 347 -18.64 -5.13 -26.65
CA THR A 347 -17.45 -5.46 -27.46
C THR A 347 -16.14 -5.24 -26.70
N GLY A 348 -16.22 -4.92 -25.40
CA GLY A 348 -15.06 -4.70 -24.55
C GLY A 348 -14.37 -3.36 -24.72
N LYS A 349 -15.04 -2.35 -25.30
CA LYS A 349 -14.52 -0.99 -25.43
C LYS A 349 -14.93 -0.13 -24.23
N LEU A 350 -13.98 0.57 -23.61
CA LEU A 350 -14.23 1.47 -22.49
C LEU A 350 -15.15 2.62 -22.92
N ILE A 351 -16.25 2.80 -22.22
CA ILE A 351 -17.21 3.88 -22.44
C ILE A 351 -16.95 5.02 -21.46
N ASP A 352 -16.79 4.67 -20.17
CA ASP A 352 -16.63 5.66 -19.09
C ASP A 352 -15.84 5.05 -17.94
N ARG A 353 -15.30 5.91 -17.07
CA ARG A 353 -14.65 5.53 -15.83
C ARG A 353 -14.88 6.59 -14.76
N TRP A 354 -15.00 6.17 -13.51
CA TRP A 354 -15.15 7.06 -12.35
C TRP A 354 -14.59 6.40 -11.09
N THR A 355 -14.43 7.19 -10.04
CA THR A 355 -13.87 6.74 -8.76
C THR A 355 -14.76 7.23 -7.61
N GLY A 356 -14.91 6.40 -6.57
CA GLY A 356 -15.64 6.72 -5.36
C GLY A 356 -17.14 6.47 -5.41
N ALA A 357 -17.72 6.15 -4.24
CA ALA A 357 -19.15 5.80 -4.12
C ALA A 357 -20.09 6.98 -4.42
N ALA A 358 -19.70 8.20 -4.08
CA ALA A 358 -20.54 9.39 -4.27
C ALA A 358 -20.90 9.63 -5.76
N VAL A 359 -19.94 9.38 -6.66
CA VAL A 359 -20.16 9.52 -8.11
C VAL A 359 -20.81 8.27 -8.70
N HIS A 360 -20.59 7.12 -8.06
CA HIS A 360 -21.03 5.83 -8.59
C HIS A 360 -22.54 5.72 -8.79
N GLN A 361 -23.33 6.16 -7.82
CA GLN A 361 -24.79 6.12 -7.92
C GLN A 361 -25.29 6.90 -9.15
N GLN A 362 -24.92 8.17 -9.28
CA GLN A 362 -25.34 9.02 -10.39
C GLN A 362 -24.92 8.44 -11.75
N LYS A 363 -23.70 7.95 -11.87
CA LYS A 363 -23.21 7.36 -13.12
C LYS A 363 -23.97 6.08 -13.47
N LEU A 364 -24.17 5.19 -12.51
CA LEU A 364 -24.85 3.94 -12.76
C LEU A 364 -26.34 4.16 -13.13
N GLU A 365 -27.04 5.07 -12.43
CA GLU A 365 -28.40 5.47 -12.78
C GLU A 365 -28.49 6.03 -14.21
N GLN A 366 -27.56 6.89 -14.61
CA GLN A 366 -27.49 7.45 -15.97
C GLN A 366 -27.45 6.36 -17.04
N TYR A 367 -26.59 5.34 -16.87
CA TYR A 367 -26.43 4.26 -17.85
C TYR A 367 -27.59 3.24 -17.82
N LEU A 368 -28.22 3.07 -16.69
CA LEU A 368 -29.40 2.19 -16.56
C LEU A 368 -30.69 2.88 -17.03
N GLY A 369 -30.68 4.20 -17.22
CA GLY A 369 -31.88 4.97 -17.59
C GLY A 369 -32.88 5.09 -16.43
N LYS A 370 -32.40 5.31 -15.22
CA LYS A 370 -33.15 5.47 -13.98
C LYS A 370 -33.11 6.92 -13.49
#